data_5d2f115e217699280259b78adfa14ee0
#
_entry.id   5d2f115e217699280259b78adfa14ee0
#
_cell.length_a   1.000
_cell.length_b   1.000
_cell.length_c   1.000
_cell.angle_alpha   90.00
_cell.angle_beta   90.00
_cell.angle_gamma   90.00
#
_symmetry.space_group_name_H-M   'P 1'
#
loop_
_entity.id
_entity.type
_entity.pdbx_description
1 polymer ?
#
loop_
_entity_poly.entity_id
_entity_poly.type
_entity_poly.pdbx_seq_one_letter_code
_entity_poly.pdbx_strand_id
1 'polypeptide(L)'
;MRLKKLRYRSKLNCMPSYDVVEREWKIKVNANECGMNLPPMVEDRVMGRLSRIAFNRYPNEDLEQLMEAIASNYGLQKDNVLIGNGSSEIIDKLFFAFGGRNLTIAYPQPSFSM
;
A
#
# COMPACT_ATOMS: atom_id res chain seq x y z
N MET A 1 31.32 -15.85 -16.73
CA MET A 1 30.90 -14.43 -16.80
C MET A 1 30.82 -13.88 -15.38
N ARG A 2 31.76 -12.99 -14.98
CA ARG A 2 31.74 -12.40 -13.63
C ARG A 2 30.64 -11.34 -13.61
N LEU A 3 29.56 -11.55 -12.87
CA LEU A 3 28.58 -10.52 -12.58
C LEU A 3 29.28 -9.32 -11.95
N LYS A 4 29.27 -8.17 -12.60
CA LYS A 4 29.75 -6.92 -12.00
C LYS A 4 28.95 -6.67 -10.73
N LYS A 5 29.66 -6.53 -9.60
CA LYS A 5 29.04 -6.19 -8.31
C LYS A 5 28.18 -4.93 -8.48
N LEU A 6 26.88 -5.06 -8.26
CA LEU A 6 25.96 -3.93 -8.35
C LEU A 6 26.40 -2.84 -7.36
N ARG A 7 26.46 -1.60 -7.82
CA ARG A 7 26.74 -0.45 -6.96
C ARG A 7 25.40 0.11 -6.46
N TYR A 8 25.23 0.10 -5.16
CA TYR A 8 24.09 0.69 -4.46
C TYR A 8 24.57 1.58 -3.31
N ARG A 9 23.67 2.36 -2.74
CA ARG A 9 23.99 3.25 -1.62
C ARG A 9 24.43 2.42 -0.42
N SER A 10 25.61 2.67 0.14
CA SER A 10 26.20 1.92 1.27
C SER A 10 25.31 1.90 2.51
N LYS A 11 24.49 2.94 2.71
CA LYS A 11 23.51 3.02 3.81
C LYS A 11 22.46 1.90 3.78
N LEU A 12 22.19 1.31 2.63
CA LEU A 12 21.25 0.17 2.52
C LEU A 12 21.76 -1.09 3.23
N ASN A 13 23.08 -1.21 3.44
CA ASN A 13 23.66 -2.33 4.18
C ASN A 13 23.30 -2.33 5.68
N CYS A 14 22.91 -1.17 6.20
CA CYS A 14 22.58 -0.97 7.61
C CYS A 14 21.08 -0.92 7.85
N MET A 15 20.27 -1.05 6.81
CA MET A 15 18.81 -1.09 6.97
C MET A 15 18.38 -2.47 7.47
N PRO A 16 17.59 -2.54 8.54
CA PRO A 16 17.00 -3.81 8.95
C PRO A 16 16.08 -4.34 7.84
N SER A 17 16.11 -5.65 7.63
CA SER A 17 15.10 -6.27 6.77
C SER A 17 13.74 -6.24 7.47
N TYR A 18 12.70 -6.07 6.67
CA TYR A 18 11.34 -6.22 7.17
C TYR A 18 10.97 -7.70 7.09
N ASP A 19 11.15 -8.41 8.21
CA ASP A 19 10.83 -9.84 8.29
C ASP A 19 9.48 -10.02 8.98
N VAL A 20 8.51 -10.51 8.23
CA VAL A 20 7.24 -10.98 8.78
C VAL A 20 7.42 -12.45 9.17
N VAL A 21 7.56 -12.69 10.46
CA VAL A 21 7.63 -14.06 10.97
C VAL A 21 6.21 -14.63 11.00
N GLU A 22 5.89 -15.49 10.06
CA GLU A 22 4.66 -16.29 10.12
C GLU A 22 4.81 -17.38 11.18
N ARG A 23 3.86 -17.41 12.10
CA ARG A 23 3.75 -18.44 13.15
C ARG A 23 2.30 -18.91 13.20
N GLU A 24 2.07 -20.10 13.73
CA GLU A 24 0.73 -20.50 14.11
C GLU A 24 0.26 -19.65 15.29
N TRP A 25 -0.72 -18.81 15.05
CA TRP A 25 -1.28 -17.91 16.05
C TRP A 25 -2.61 -18.45 16.55
N LYS A 26 -2.78 -18.49 17.84
CA LYS A 26 -4.09 -18.72 18.45
C LYS A 26 -4.98 -17.47 18.30
N ILE A 27 -4.37 -16.30 18.46
CA ILE A 27 -4.99 -14.98 18.28
C ILE A 27 -3.93 -14.05 17.68
N LYS A 28 -4.24 -13.41 16.56
CA LYS A 28 -3.34 -12.48 15.87
C LYS A 28 -3.86 -11.05 16.00
N VAL A 29 -3.08 -10.18 16.65
CA VAL A 29 -3.45 -8.78 16.90
C VAL A 29 -2.32 -7.80 16.58
N ASN A 30 -1.29 -8.25 15.86
CA ASN A 30 -0.05 -7.51 15.66
C ASN A 30 0.02 -6.71 14.35
N ALA A 31 -0.94 -6.88 13.44
CA ALA A 31 -0.88 -6.28 12.11
C ALA A 31 -2.08 -5.37 11.79
N ASN A 32 -2.91 -5.09 12.77
CA ASN A 32 -4.13 -4.27 12.62
C ASN A 32 -5.08 -4.79 11.53
N GLU A 33 -5.13 -6.12 11.37
CA GLU A 33 -6.00 -6.79 10.41
C GLU A 33 -7.43 -6.89 10.96
N CYS A 34 -8.41 -6.86 10.05
CA CYS A 34 -9.80 -7.14 10.41
C CYS A 34 -9.94 -8.62 10.79
N GLY A 35 -10.52 -8.90 11.97
CA GLY A 35 -10.73 -10.28 12.47
C GLY A 35 -11.86 -11.04 11.74
N MET A 36 -12.57 -10.39 10.83
CA MET A 36 -13.69 -10.96 10.07
C MET A 36 -13.43 -10.81 8.58
N ASN A 37 -13.79 -11.84 7.82
CA ASN A 37 -13.78 -11.77 6.37
C ASN A 37 -14.97 -10.93 5.85
N LEU A 38 -15.02 -10.70 4.56
CA LEU A 38 -16.13 -10.02 3.91
C LEU A 38 -17.44 -10.80 4.16
N PRO A 39 -18.57 -10.11 4.37
CA PRO A 39 -19.87 -10.77 4.36
C PRO A 39 -20.09 -11.51 3.03
N PRO A 40 -20.70 -12.71 3.03
CA PRO A 40 -20.85 -13.54 1.82
C PRO A 40 -21.45 -12.80 0.62
N MET A 41 -22.47 -11.99 0.84
CA MET A 41 -23.11 -11.19 -0.23
C MET A 41 -22.13 -10.14 -0.84
N VAL A 42 -21.20 -9.61 -0.06
CA VAL A 42 -20.18 -8.67 -0.55
C VAL A 42 -19.12 -9.44 -1.32
N GLU A 43 -18.71 -10.60 -0.80
CA GLU A 43 -17.75 -11.48 -1.45
C GLU A 43 -18.25 -11.94 -2.83
N ASP A 44 -19.47 -12.41 -2.94
CA ASP A 44 -20.11 -12.80 -4.20
C ASP A 44 -20.12 -11.64 -5.21
N ARG A 45 -20.44 -10.43 -4.77
CA ARG A 45 -20.41 -9.25 -5.64
C ARG A 45 -19.01 -8.90 -6.11
N VAL A 46 -18.01 -9.01 -5.25
CA VAL A 46 -16.61 -8.78 -5.60
C VAL A 46 -16.16 -9.82 -6.62
N MET A 47 -16.40 -11.10 -6.37
CA MET A 47 -16.03 -12.18 -7.30
C MET A 47 -16.73 -12.04 -8.66
N GLY A 48 -18.02 -11.68 -8.66
CA GLY A 48 -18.76 -11.42 -9.89
C GLY A 48 -18.25 -10.23 -10.71
N ARG A 49 -17.61 -9.24 -10.07
CA ARG A 49 -16.94 -8.14 -10.76
C ARG A 49 -15.54 -8.55 -11.24
N LEU A 50 -14.77 -9.22 -10.41
CA LEU A 50 -13.42 -9.69 -10.74
C LEU A 50 -13.41 -10.57 -12.00
N SER A 51 -14.43 -11.43 -12.16
CA SER A 51 -14.54 -12.30 -13.35
C SER A 51 -14.71 -11.54 -14.68
N ARG A 52 -15.03 -10.26 -14.62
CA ARG A 52 -15.24 -9.39 -15.80
C ARG A 52 -14.06 -8.47 -16.08
N ILE A 53 -13.08 -8.42 -15.18
CA ILE A 53 -11.91 -7.55 -15.33
C ILE A 53 -10.96 -8.13 -16.37
N ALA A 54 -10.54 -7.31 -17.31
CA ALA A 54 -9.52 -7.64 -18.28
C ALA A 54 -8.13 -7.41 -17.67
N PHE A 55 -7.58 -8.41 -16.96
CA PHE A 55 -6.29 -8.32 -16.27
C PHE A 55 -5.09 -8.00 -17.17
N ASN A 56 -5.25 -8.13 -18.48
CA ASN A 56 -4.23 -7.80 -19.49
C ASN A 56 -4.34 -6.36 -20.00
N ARG A 57 -5.14 -5.53 -19.35
CA ARG A 57 -5.32 -4.11 -19.72
C ARG A 57 -4.93 -3.21 -18.55
N TYR A 58 -4.55 -1.98 -18.88
CA TYR A 58 -4.38 -0.96 -17.87
C TYR A 58 -5.73 -0.56 -17.27
N PRO A 59 -5.83 -0.36 -15.94
CA PRO A 59 -7.04 0.16 -15.32
C PRO A 59 -7.25 1.62 -15.77
N ASN A 60 -8.42 1.93 -16.29
CA ASN A 60 -8.75 3.28 -16.75
C ASN A 60 -9.91 3.87 -15.94
N GLU A 61 -11.13 3.65 -16.43
CA GLU A 61 -12.35 4.27 -15.88
C GLU A 61 -12.71 3.78 -14.49
N ASP A 62 -12.41 2.52 -14.16
CA ASP A 62 -12.72 1.94 -12.84
C ASP A 62 -11.98 2.66 -11.71
N LEU A 63 -10.75 3.12 -11.95
CA LEU A 63 -9.97 3.85 -10.97
C LEU A 63 -10.57 5.23 -10.70
N GLU A 64 -11.04 5.92 -11.72
CA GLU A 64 -11.69 7.22 -11.57
C GLU A 64 -12.99 7.11 -10.78
N GLN A 65 -13.82 6.12 -11.08
CA GLN A 65 -15.04 5.85 -10.32
C GLN A 65 -14.77 5.57 -8.84
N LEU A 66 -13.70 4.83 -8.54
CA LEU A 66 -13.28 4.59 -7.16
C LEU A 66 -12.85 5.89 -6.45
N MET A 67 -12.06 6.73 -7.13
CA MET A 67 -11.63 8.02 -6.58
C MET A 67 -12.83 8.94 -6.32
N GLU A 68 -13.79 8.99 -7.23
CA GLU A 68 -15.03 9.76 -7.07
C GLU A 68 -15.87 9.26 -5.90
N ALA A 69 -16.01 7.94 -5.75
CA ALA A 69 -16.75 7.35 -4.64
C ALA A 69 -16.11 7.65 -3.28
N ILE A 70 -14.78 7.55 -3.19
CA ILE A 70 -14.03 7.92 -1.98
C ILE A 70 -14.19 9.40 -1.70
N ALA A 71 -13.96 10.26 -2.68
CA ALA A 71 -14.06 11.71 -2.52
C ALA A 71 -15.45 12.12 -2.02
N SER A 72 -16.50 11.59 -2.64
CA SER A 72 -17.90 11.84 -2.24
C SER A 72 -18.17 11.45 -0.80
N ASN A 73 -17.64 10.29 -0.36
CA ASN A 73 -17.84 9.83 1.03
C ASN A 73 -17.19 10.73 2.08
N TYR A 74 -16.14 11.46 1.70
CA TYR A 74 -15.42 12.38 2.59
C TYR A 74 -15.73 13.86 2.34
N GLY A 75 -16.67 14.19 1.45
CA GLY A 75 -16.99 15.57 1.08
C GLY A 75 -15.85 16.28 0.35
N LEU A 76 -15.04 15.54 -0.39
CA LEU A 76 -13.89 16.01 -1.15
C LEU A 76 -14.17 15.96 -2.66
N GLN A 77 -13.25 16.48 -3.44
CA GLN A 77 -13.23 16.33 -4.89
C GLN A 77 -12.28 15.20 -5.30
N LYS A 78 -12.52 14.58 -6.46
CA LYS A 78 -11.69 13.50 -7.00
C LYS A 78 -10.19 13.83 -6.98
N ASP A 79 -9.83 15.06 -7.32
CA ASP A 79 -8.44 15.52 -7.39
C ASP A 79 -7.74 15.60 -6.01
N ASN A 80 -8.50 15.44 -4.93
CA ASN A 80 -7.95 15.36 -3.57
C ASN A 80 -7.67 13.91 -3.14
N VAL A 81 -7.88 12.93 -4.00
CA VAL A 81 -7.73 11.51 -3.67
C VAL A 81 -6.54 10.93 -4.43
N LEU A 82 -5.64 10.29 -3.71
CA LEU A 82 -4.55 9.49 -4.25
C LEU A 82 -4.76 8.03 -3.88
N ILE A 83 -4.71 7.14 -4.86
CA ILE A 83 -4.83 5.70 -4.67
C ILE A 83 -3.48 5.01 -4.93
N GLY A 84 -3.18 3.99 -4.15
CA GLY A 84 -1.99 3.16 -4.29
C GLY A 84 -2.22 1.74 -3.80
N ASN A 85 -1.26 0.85 -4.05
CA ASN A 85 -1.26 -0.53 -3.57
C ASN A 85 -0.83 -0.59 -2.09
N GLY A 86 -1.74 -0.18 -1.22
CA GLY A 86 -1.50 -0.04 0.20
C GLY A 86 -0.81 1.26 0.58
N SER A 87 -0.78 1.50 1.90
CA SER A 87 -0.18 2.72 2.47
C SER A 87 1.33 2.83 2.21
N SER A 88 2.04 1.71 2.11
CA SER A 88 3.49 1.69 1.86
C SER A 88 3.85 2.36 0.53
N GLU A 89 3.11 2.08 -0.54
CA GLU A 89 3.34 2.74 -1.83
C GLU A 89 3.07 4.24 -1.76
N ILE A 90 2.01 4.64 -1.05
CA ILE A 90 1.67 6.06 -0.90
C ILE A 90 2.74 6.78 -0.07
N ILE A 91 3.22 6.17 1.02
CA ILE A 91 4.30 6.72 1.85
C ILE A 91 5.57 6.90 1.03
N ASP A 92 5.95 5.91 0.22
CA ASP A 92 7.13 6.00 -0.65
C ASP A 92 6.99 7.14 -1.66
N LYS A 93 5.83 7.28 -2.30
CA LYS A 93 5.54 8.39 -3.21
C LYS A 93 5.60 9.76 -2.52
N LEU A 94 5.10 9.87 -1.28
CA LEU A 94 5.19 11.10 -0.49
C LEU A 94 6.65 11.44 -0.17
N PHE A 95 7.46 10.46 0.23
CA PHE A 95 8.87 10.68 0.49
C PHE A 95 9.64 11.04 -0.78
N PHE A 96 9.28 10.46 -1.91
CA PHE A 96 9.86 10.82 -3.19
C PHE A 96 9.50 12.24 -3.62
N ALA A 97 8.24 12.65 -3.45
CA ALA A 97 7.74 13.95 -3.88
C ALA A 97 8.18 15.10 -2.94
N PHE A 98 8.16 14.88 -1.64
CA PHE A 98 8.36 15.91 -0.63
C PHE A 98 9.63 15.71 0.21
N GLY A 99 10.28 14.56 0.12
CA GLY A 99 11.55 14.29 0.77
C GLY A 99 12.74 14.81 -0.04
N GLY A 100 13.91 14.92 0.58
CA GLY A 100 15.12 15.30 -0.12
C GLY A 100 16.29 15.62 0.78
N ARG A 101 17.40 16.01 0.17
CA ARG A 101 18.60 16.42 0.91
C ARG A 101 18.30 17.69 1.73
N ASN A 102 18.65 17.68 3.01
CA ASN A 102 18.42 18.76 3.97
C ASN A 102 16.94 18.98 4.37
N LEU A 103 16.09 18.00 4.13
CA LEU A 103 14.73 18.00 4.65
C LEU A 103 14.61 17.03 5.82
N THR A 104 13.77 17.39 6.79
CA THR A 104 13.52 16.58 7.98
C THR A 104 12.11 16.02 7.92
N ILE A 105 12.00 14.72 8.20
CA ILE A 105 10.72 14.02 8.33
C ILE A 105 10.54 13.70 9.81
N ALA A 106 9.39 14.11 10.37
CA ALA A 106 9.01 13.79 11.73
C ALA A 106 7.89 12.75 11.73
N TYR A 107 7.98 11.75 12.60
CA TYR A 107 6.97 10.72 12.77
C TYR A 107 6.81 10.37 14.26
N PRO A 108 5.63 9.96 14.71
CA PRO A 108 5.40 9.56 16.10
C PRO A 108 6.06 8.21 16.40
N GLN A 109 6.48 8.02 17.64
CA GLN A 109 6.90 6.71 18.16
C GLN A 109 6.09 6.35 19.40
N PRO A 110 5.73 5.05 19.56
CA PRO A 110 6.00 3.90 18.69
C PRO A 110 5.19 3.95 17.38
N SER A 111 5.76 3.37 16.30
CA SER A 111 5.13 3.27 14.99
C SER A 111 5.50 1.93 14.33
N PHE A 112 4.96 1.66 13.14
CA PHE A 112 5.40 0.53 12.33
C PHE A 112 6.85 0.70 11.88
N SER A 113 7.55 -0.41 11.70
CA SER A 113 8.98 -0.45 11.35
C SER A 113 9.29 -0.14 9.88
N MET A 114 8.30 0.30 9.11
CA MET A 114 8.48 0.70 7.71
C MET A 114 9.13 2.06 7.56
#